data_ef9f5790ef8d20be7b29ef3d920d63a9
#
_entry.id   ef9f5790ef8d20be7b29ef3d920d63a9
#
_cell.length_a   1.000
_cell.length_b   1.000
_cell.length_c   1.000
_cell.angle_alpha   90.00
_cell.angle_beta   90.00
_cell.angle_gamma   90.00
#
_symmetry.space_group_name_H-M   'P 1'
#
loop_
_entity.id
_entity.type
_entity.pdbx_description
1 polymer ?
#
loop_
_entity_poly.entity_id
_entity_poly.type
_entity_poly.pdbx_seq_one_letter_code
_entity_poly.pdbx_strand_id
1 'polypeptide(L)'
;MNYNKAFFFGDSFTFGHGVEEDQTWCFHLYKHLNAREFINLGVNGYSNESIFNSIIDNFDKINENDIVFILLRKSDRFTFIENNQVKDFIIRDSKEPILDKFWYNYIFPFSKTLLKDKDNKIGKFFSKVLPSTSYLINRHDYRRRFETIEQSSNGEIKDSHWSPKGHRDFADYIIKELLD
;
A
#
# COMPACT_ATOMS: atom_id res chain seq x y z
N MET A 1 2.08 1.52 -23.57
CA MET A 1 0.78 0.80 -23.45
C MET A 1 -0.27 1.79 -23.01
N ASN A 2 -1.52 1.69 -23.49
CA ASN A 2 -2.58 2.59 -23.05
C ASN A 2 -3.48 1.82 -22.09
N TYR A 3 -3.42 2.14 -20.79
CA TYR A 3 -4.29 1.55 -19.79
C TYR A 3 -5.65 2.25 -19.76
N ASN A 4 -6.73 1.51 -19.50
CA ASN A 4 -8.04 2.11 -19.30
C ASN A 4 -8.12 2.78 -17.94
N LYS A 5 -7.77 2.06 -16.88
CA LYS A 5 -7.81 2.57 -15.52
C LYS A 5 -6.50 2.27 -14.80
N ALA A 6 -6.14 3.16 -13.88
CA ALA A 6 -5.05 2.93 -12.92
C ALA A 6 -5.65 2.88 -11.51
N PHE A 7 -5.62 1.71 -10.90
CA PHE A 7 -6.11 1.47 -9.54
C PHE A 7 -4.96 1.52 -8.54
N PHE A 8 -5.18 2.19 -7.42
CA PHE A 8 -4.21 2.31 -6.34
C PHE A 8 -4.85 1.89 -5.02
N PHE A 9 -4.35 0.82 -4.42
CA PHE A 9 -4.80 0.31 -3.13
C PHE A 9 -3.70 0.49 -2.08
N GLY A 10 -4.08 0.90 -0.88
CA GLY A 10 -3.14 1.08 0.22
C GLY A 10 -3.72 1.77 1.42
N ASP A 11 -2.84 2.18 2.32
CA ASP A 11 -3.19 2.92 3.53
C ASP A 11 -3.08 4.45 3.33
N SER A 12 -2.82 5.19 4.42
CA SER A 12 -2.68 6.65 4.42
C SER A 12 -1.64 7.20 3.44
N PHE A 13 -0.63 6.45 3.09
CA PHE A 13 0.38 6.86 2.10
C PHE A 13 -0.15 6.79 0.67
N THR A 14 -1.08 5.90 0.40
CA THR A 14 -1.78 5.82 -0.89
C THR A 14 -2.91 6.84 -0.94
N PHE A 15 -3.64 7.00 0.16
CA PHE A 15 -4.65 8.05 0.31
C PHE A 15 -4.08 9.45 0.05
N GLY A 16 -2.84 9.70 0.47
CA GLY A 16 -2.20 11.02 0.40
C GLY A 16 -2.50 11.85 1.65
N HIS A 17 -2.32 11.24 2.85
CA HIS A 17 -2.54 11.98 4.09
C HIS A 17 -1.68 13.24 4.16
N GLY A 18 -2.32 14.39 4.31
CA GLY A 18 -1.67 15.70 4.47
C GLY A 18 -1.20 16.36 3.16
N VAL A 19 -1.56 15.81 2.01
CA VAL A 19 -1.29 16.39 0.69
C VAL A 19 -2.55 16.39 -0.17
N GLU A 20 -2.57 17.22 -1.21
CA GLU A 20 -3.66 17.22 -2.20
C GLU A 20 -3.55 16.00 -3.13
N GLU A 21 -4.66 15.59 -3.75
CA GLU A 21 -4.72 14.41 -4.60
C GLU A 21 -3.68 14.44 -5.73
N ASP A 22 -3.51 15.59 -6.38
CA ASP A 22 -2.58 15.79 -7.49
C ASP A 22 -1.09 15.78 -7.06
N GLN A 23 -0.83 15.80 -5.76
CA GLN A 23 0.50 15.71 -5.16
C GLN A 23 0.85 14.26 -4.73
N THR A 24 -0.11 13.33 -4.82
CA THR A 24 0.12 11.94 -4.41
C THR A 24 1.00 11.17 -5.40
N TRP A 25 1.74 10.18 -4.91
CA TRP A 25 2.51 9.28 -5.77
C TRP A 25 1.61 8.55 -6.78
N CYS A 26 0.37 8.26 -6.38
CA CYS A 26 -0.64 7.64 -7.23
C CYS A 26 -0.94 8.50 -8.45
N PHE A 27 -1.17 9.80 -8.22
CA PHE A 27 -1.47 10.74 -9.30
C PHE A 27 -0.27 10.96 -10.23
N HIS A 28 0.94 11.05 -9.67
CA HIS A 28 2.16 11.14 -10.49
C HIS A 28 2.34 9.91 -11.39
N LEU A 29 2.15 8.68 -10.86
CA LEU A 29 2.18 7.46 -11.67
C LEU A 29 1.06 7.43 -12.72
N TYR A 30 -0.16 7.78 -12.34
CA TYR A 30 -1.28 7.87 -13.27
C TYR A 30 -0.95 8.77 -14.48
N LYS A 31 -0.36 9.93 -14.24
CA LYS A 31 0.06 10.85 -15.30
C LYS A 31 1.14 10.26 -16.19
N HIS A 32 2.13 9.60 -15.62
CA HIS A 32 3.20 8.93 -16.37
C HIS A 32 2.66 7.79 -17.25
N LEU A 33 1.76 6.97 -16.70
CA LEU A 33 1.16 5.84 -17.39
C LEU A 33 0.19 6.25 -18.52
N ASN A 34 -0.25 7.50 -18.53
CA ASN A 34 -1.27 8.01 -19.47
C ASN A 34 -2.54 7.13 -19.49
N ALA A 35 -2.96 6.65 -18.31
CA ALA A 35 -4.21 5.92 -18.17
C ALA A 35 -5.40 6.88 -18.37
N ARG A 36 -6.56 6.34 -18.77
CA ARG A 36 -7.75 7.17 -19.02
C ARG A 36 -8.48 7.58 -17.75
N GLU A 37 -8.44 6.74 -16.73
CA GLU A 37 -9.14 6.96 -15.45
C GLU A 37 -8.20 6.71 -14.27
N PHE A 38 -8.27 7.60 -13.28
CA PHE A 38 -7.54 7.54 -12.02
C PHE A 38 -8.46 7.06 -10.90
N ILE A 39 -8.08 5.99 -10.19
CA ILE A 39 -8.88 5.42 -9.10
C ILE A 39 -7.97 5.19 -7.89
N ASN A 40 -8.02 6.11 -6.94
CA ASN A 40 -7.31 5.99 -5.67
C ASN A 40 -8.25 5.41 -4.59
N LEU A 41 -7.96 4.20 -4.16
CA LEU A 41 -8.68 3.45 -3.11
C LEU A 41 -7.83 3.31 -1.84
N GLY A 42 -6.87 4.19 -1.66
CA GLY A 42 -6.15 4.34 -0.40
C GLY A 42 -7.06 4.86 0.70
N VAL A 43 -6.94 4.35 1.91
CA VAL A 43 -7.73 4.80 3.07
C VAL A 43 -6.84 4.96 4.30
N ASN A 44 -7.00 6.08 4.99
CA ASN A 44 -6.28 6.34 6.23
C ASN A 44 -6.54 5.23 7.25
N GLY A 45 -5.46 4.67 7.77
CA GLY A 45 -5.56 3.71 8.84
C GLY A 45 -5.68 2.24 8.43
N TYR A 46 -5.87 1.93 7.15
CA TYR A 46 -6.03 0.53 6.71
C TYR A 46 -4.86 -0.37 7.12
N SER A 47 -5.22 -1.58 7.57
CA SER A 47 -4.32 -2.72 7.69
C SER A 47 -4.13 -3.40 6.32
N ASN A 48 -3.22 -4.37 6.23
CA ASN A 48 -3.08 -5.13 4.99
C ASN A 48 -4.34 -5.96 4.69
N GLU A 49 -5.03 -6.47 5.72
CA GLU A 49 -6.31 -7.18 5.58
C GLU A 49 -7.40 -6.25 5.01
N SER A 50 -7.48 -5.00 5.51
CA SER A 50 -8.42 -3.99 5.00
C SER A 50 -8.09 -3.61 3.55
N ILE A 51 -6.80 -3.52 3.19
CA ILE A 51 -6.39 -3.30 1.80
C ILE A 51 -6.86 -4.46 0.90
N PHE A 52 -6.68 -5.72 1.33
CA PHE A 52 -7.14 -6.88 0.59
C PHE A 52 -8.67 -6.94 0.46
N ASN A 53 -9.41 -6.62 1.52
CA ASN A 53 -10.86 -6.51 1.44
C ASN A 53 -11.29 -5.44 0.43
N SER A 54 -10.63 -4.28 0.42
CA SER A 54 -10.89 -3.22 -0.57
C SER A 54 -10.65 -3.70 -2.01
N ILE A 55 -9.65 -4.56 -2.25
CA ILE A 55 -9.42 -5.16 -3.57
C ILE A 55 -10.57 -6.11 -3.92
N ILE A 56 -11.01 -6.96 -2.98
CA ILE A 56 -12.12 -7.90 -3.18
C ILE A 56 -13.41 -7.15 -3.51
N ASP A 57 -13.71 -6.08 -2.78
CA ASP A 57 -14.92 -5.27 -2.96
C ASP A 57 -14.95 -4.51 -4.31
N ASN A 58 -13.79 -4.31 -4.92
CA ASN A 58 -13.66 -3.63 -6.20
C ASN A 58 -13.28 -4.56 -7.36
N PHE A 59 -13.21 -5.85 -7.09
CA PHE A 59 -12.69 -6.83 -8.03
C PHE A 59 -13.44 -6.81 -9.38
N ASP A 60 -14.76 -6.72 -9.36
CA ASP A 60 -15.60 -6.71 -10.56
C ASP A 60 -15.40 -5.46 -11.46
N LYS A 61 -14.71 -4.43 -10.94
CA LYS A 61 -14.41 -3.19 -11.68
C LYS A 61 -13.06 -3.23 -12.39
N ILE A 62 -12.23 -4.23 -12.07
CA ILE A 62 -10.86 -4.37 -12.57
C ILE A 62 -10.89 -5.30 -13.80
N ASN A 63 -10.34 -4.83 -14.92
CA ASN A 63 -10.29 -5.56 -16.17
C ASN A 63 -8.84 -5.80 -16.61
N GLU A 64 -8.65 -6.66 -17.59
CA GLU A 64 -7.32 -7.05 -18.11
C GLU A 64 -6.52 -5.89 -18.75
N ASN A 65 -7.18 -4.82 -19.18
CA ASN A 65 -6.54 -3.62 -19.72
C ASN A 65 -6.31 -2.52 -18.68
N ASP A 66 -6.51 -2.83 -17.41
CA ASP A 66 -6.24 -1.91 -16.30
C ASP A 66 -4.85 -2.19 -15.70
N ILE A 67 -4.34 -1.23 -14.95
CA ILE A 67 -3.11 -1.40 -14.17
C ILE A 67 -3.43 -1.23 -12.68
N VAL A 68 -2.84 -2.08 -11.83
CA VAL A 68 -3.14 -2.11 -10.39
C VAL A 68 -1.86 -1.97 -9.59
N PHE A 69 -1.84 -1.03 -8.66
CA PHE A 69 -0.78 -0.86 -7.67
C PHE A 69 -1.32 -1.10 -6.27
N ILE A 70 -0.63 -1.95 -5.53
CA ILE A 70 -0.98 -2.28 -4.15
C ILE A 70 0.21 -1.93 -3.26
N LEU A 71 0.07 -0.89 -2.44
CA LEU A 71 1.08 -0.50 -1.48
C LEU A 71 0.78 -1.11 -0.11
N LEU A 72 1.48 -2.18 0.23
CA LEU A 72 1.36 -2.81 1.53
C LEU A 72 2.14 -2.05 2.59
N ARG A 73 1.56 -1.96 3.76
CA ARG A 73 2.21 -1.38 4.92
C ARG A 73 3.05 -2.42 5.70
N LYS A 74 3.85 -1.92 6.63
CA LYS A 74 4.44 -2.78 7.67
C LYS A 74 3.32 -3.47 8.45
N SER A 75 3.50 -4.75 8.75
CA SER A 75 2.52 -5.57 9.45
C SER A 75 2.46 -5.26 10.96
N ASP A 76 2.14 -4.03 11.33
CA ASP A 76 1.95 -3.59 12.72
C ASP A 76 0.49 -3.23 13.04
N ARG A 77 -0.41 -3.50 12.10
CA ARG A 77 -1.85 -3.24 12.22
C ARG A 77 -2.64 -4.46 11.74
N PHE A 78 -3.67 -4.78 12.48
CA PHE A 78 -4.61 -5.87 12.18
C PHE A 78 -6.01 -5.38 12.07
N THR A 79 -6.78 -6.08 11.27
CA THR A 79 -8.23 -5.94 11.24
C THR A 79 -8.85 -7.14 11.96
N PHE A 80 -9.78 -6.89 12.86
CA PHE A 80 -10.60 -7.92 13.48
C PHE A 80 -12.06 -7.49 13.51
N ILE A 81 -12.95 -8.47 13.67
CA ILE A 81 -14.38 -8.22 13.76
C ILE A 81 -14.81 -8.36 15.21
N GLU A 82 -15.34 -7.30 15.78
CA GLU A 82 -15.92 -7.29 17.11
C GLU A 82 -17.34 -6.72 17.05
N ASN A 83 -18.32 -7.48 17.56
CA ASN A 83 -19.73 -7.08 17.54
C ASN A 83 -20.24 -6.67 16.15
N ASN A 84 -19.89 -7.43 15.11
CA ASN A 84 -20.20 -7.16 13.70
C ASN A 84 -19.62 -5.83 13.17
N GLN A 85 -18.65 -5.26 13.84
CA GLN A 85 -17.92 -4.07 13.38
C GLN A 85 -16.48 -4.43 13.03
N VAL A 86 -16.02 -3.95 11.89
CA VAL A 86 -14.61 -4.04 11.49
C VAL A 86 -13.80 -3.02 12.28
N LYS A 87 -12.78 -3.48 12.99
CA LYS A 87 -11.88 -2.64 13.77
C LYS A 87 -10.43 -2.90 13.39
N ASP A 88 -9.69 -1.83 13.16
CA ASP A 88 -8.25 -1.88 12.98
C ASP A 88 -7.53 -1.68 14.31
N PHE A 89 -6.65 -2.61 14.65
CA PHE A 89 -5.83 -2.57 15.84
C PHE A 89 -4.36 -2.32 15.47
N ILE A 90 -3.74 -1.34 16.11
CA ILE A 90 -2.31 -1.04 15.93
C ILE A 90 -1.56 -1.60 17.12
N ILE A 91 -0.63 -2.52 16.88
CA ILE A 91 0.37 -2.89 17.88
C ILE A 91 1.46 -1.82 17.86
N ARG A 92 1.29 -0.79 18.68
CA ARG A 92 2.35 0.14 18.98
C ARG A 92 2.92 -0.26 20.32
N ASP A 93 4.21 -0.57 20.35
CA ASP A 93 4.97 -0.69 21.59
C ASP A 93 4.39 -1.68 22.61
N SER A 94 3.83 -2.81 22.17
CA SER A 94 3.58 -3.86 23.11
C SER A 94 4.93 -4.33 23.67
N LYS A 95 5.22 -3.97 24.90
CA LYS A 95 6.35 -4.52 25.67
C LYS A 95 6.14 -6.01 26.01
N GLU A 96 5.15 -6.62 25.37
CA GLU A 96 4.80 -8.03 25.53
C GLU A 96 5.60 -8.87 24.52
N PRO A 97 6.68 -9.54 24.93
CA PRO A 97 7.52 -10.38 24.07
C PRO A 97 6.75 -11.48 23.32
N ILE A 98 5.58 -11.85 23.87
CA ILE A 98 4.69 -12.87 23.28
C ILE A 98 4.02 -12.35 22.01
N LEU A 99 3.56 -11.10 21.97
CA LEU A 99 2.92 -10.52 20.78
C LEU A 99 3.93 -10.28 19.68
N ASP A 100 5.15 -9.80 20.02
CA ASP A 100 6.24 -9.69 19.05
C ASP A 100 6.61 -11.04 18.46
N LYS A 101 6.70 -12.08 19.29
CA LYS A 101 7.03 -13.43 18.84
C LYS A 101 5.92 -14.05 17.98
N PHE A 102 4.65 -13.82 18.33
CA PHE A 102 3.50 -14.22 17.52
C PHE A 102 3.52 -13.52 16.15
N TRP A 103 3.79 -12.20 16.12
CA TRP A 103 3.96 -11.41 14.92
C TRP A 103 5.04 -11.95 14.00
N TYR A 104 6.26 -12.04 14.50
CA TYR A 104 7.40 -12.46 13.70
C TYR A 104 7.28 -13.89 13.20
N ASN A 105 6.67 -14.79 13.98
CA ASN A 105 6.61 -16.20 13.61
C ASN A 105 5.39 -16.58 12.77
N TYR A 106 4.27 -15.87 12.91
CA TYR A 106 3.02 -16.26 12.25
C TYR A 106 2.51 -15.29 11.23
N ILE A 107 2.61 -14.00 11.47
CA ILE A 107 2.01 -12.99 10.59
C ILE A 107 3.02 -12.36 9.65
N PHE A 108 4.22 -12.04 10.13
CA PHE A 108 5.27 -11.50 9.29
C PHE A 108 5.77 -12.47 8.19
N PRO A 109 5.94 -13.79 8.43
CA PRO A 109 6.16 -14.74 7.36
C PRO A 109 5.02 -14.79 6.35
N PHE A 110 3.78 -14.67 6.82
CA PHE A 110 2.61 -14.65 5.95
C PHE A 110 2.63 -13.44 5.01
N SER A 111 2.93 -12.24 5.51
CA SER A 111 3.07 -11.05 4.68
C SER A 111 4.29 -11.09 3.75
N LYS A 112 5.43 -11.66 4.19
CA LYS A 112 6.61 -11.90 3.32
C LYS A 112 6.38 -13.00 2.29
N THR A 113 5.68 -14.04 2.68
CA THR A 113 5.36 -15.17 1.80
C THR A 113 4.40 -14.76 0.69
N LEU A 114 3.47 -13.83 0.97
CA LEU A 114 2.61 -13.21 -0.04
C LEU A 114 3.40 -12.53 -1.17
N LEU A 115 4.58 -11.98 -0.86
CA LEU A 115 5.38 -11.19 -1.79
C LEU A 115 6.38 -12.00 -2.60
N LYS A 116 6.86 -13.13 -2.09
CA LYS A 116 7.95 -13.91 -2.71
C LYS A 116 7.51 -15.23 -3.32
N ASP A 117 6.37 -15.75 -2.91
CA ASP A 117 5.98 -17.10 -3.25
C ASP A 117 4.78 -17.09 -4.21
N LYS A 118 5.09 -17.15 -5.52
CA LYS A 118 4.08 -17.39 -6.57
C LYS A 118 3.31 -18.70 -6.33
N ASP A 119 3.80 -19.57 -5.44
CA ASP A 119 3.17 -20.81 -5.05
C ASP A 119 2.20 -20.70 -3.87
N ASN A 120 2.19 -19.57 -3.18
CA ASN A 120 1.24 -19.30 -2.11
C ASN A 120 -0.20 -19.20 -2.65
N LYS A 121 -1.16 -19.78 -1.90
CA LYS A 121 -2.58 -19.78 -2.29
C LYS A 121 -3.16 -18.38 -2.54
N ILE A 122 -2.74 -17.39 -1.77
CA ILE A 122 -3.18 -16.00 -1.91
C ILE A 122 -2.50 -15.33 -3.09
N GLY A 123 -1.19 -15.53 -3.28
CA GLY A 123 -0.47 -15.08 -4.48
C GLY A 123 -1.04 -15.72 -5.75
N LYS A 124 -1.40 -17.01 -5.71
CA LYS A 124 -2.12 -17.70 -6.80
C LYS A 124 -3.52 -17.15 -7.00
N PHE A 125 -4.22 -16.77 -5.95
CA PHE A 125 -5.52 -16.12 -6.06
C PHE A 125 -5.37 -14.77 -6.77
N PHE A 126 -4.51 -13.89 -6.29
CA PHE A 126 -4.30 -12.58 -6.90
C PHE A 126 -3.76 -12.67 -8.33
N SER A 127 -2.85 -13.60 -8.63
CA SER A 127 -2.35 -13.78 -9.99
C SER A 127 -3.40 -14.31 -10.99
N LYS A 128 -4.49 -14.90 -10.50
CA LYS A 128 -5.61 -15.34 -11.33
C LYS A 128 -6.68 -14.29 -11.52
N VAL A 129 -6.77 -13.35 -10.58
CA VAL A 129 -7.89 -12.41 -10.49
C VAL A 129 -7.48 -10.98 -10.82
N LEU A 130 -6.20 -10.63 -10.68
CA LEU A 130 -5.68 -9.33 -11.07
C LEU A 130 -4.99 -9.39 -12.43
N PRO A 131 -4.99 -8.27 -13.19
CA PRO A 131 -4.25 -8.18 -14.44
C PRO A 131 -2.77 -8.55 -14.28
N SER A 132 -2.14 -9.05 -15.34
CA SER A 132 -0.69 -9.32 -15.35
C SER A 132 0.16 -8.05 -15.10
N THR A 133 -0.43 -6.89 -15.27
CA THR A 133 0.10 -5.55 -15.01
C THR A 133 -0.12 -5.09 -13.56
N SER A 134 -0.26 -6.00 -12.60
CA SER A 134 -0.45 -5.66 -11.20
C SER A 134 0.88 -5.66 -10.44
N TYR A 135 1.10 -4.62 -9.65
CA TYR A 135 2.33 -4.41 -8.88
C TYR A 135 2.02 -4.42 -7.38
N LEU A 136 2.75 -5.27 -6.65
CA LEU A 136 2.69 -5.36 -5.20
C LEU A 136 3.94 -4.74 -4.60
N ILE A 137 3.78 -3.66 -3.85
CA ILE A 137 4.87 -2.85 -3.32
C ILE A 137 4.85 -2.93 -1.79
N ASN A 138 5.98 -3.28 -1.18
CA ASN A 138 6.11 -3.30 0.27
C ASN A 138 6.68 -1.97 0.78
N ARG A 139 5.83 -1.14 1.37
CA ARG A 139 6.22 0.17 1.90
C ARG A 139 7.28 0.12 2.98
N HIS A 140 7.43 -0.97 3.74
CA HIS A 140 8.43 -1.05 4.80
C HIS A 140 9.82 -0.70 4.32
N ASP A 141 10.15 -1.08 3.08
CA ASP A 141 11.47 -0.87 2.51
C ASP A 141 11.69 0.60 2.11
N TYR A 142 10.63 1.41 2.01
CA TYR A 142 10.66 2.76 1.43
C TYR A 142 10.28 3.90 2.37
N ARG A 143 9.59 3.62 3.51
CA ARG A 143 9.00 4.66 4.37
C ARG A 143 9.99 5.76 4.79
N ARG A 144 11.25 5.41 5.06
CA ARG A 144 12.26 6.34 5.57
C ARG A 144 13.18 6.91 4.49
N ARG A 145 12.94 6.57 3.23
CA ARG A 145 13.79 7.00 2.11
C ARG A 145 13.35 8.32 1.50
N PHE A 146 12.12 8.72 1.74
CA PHE A 146 11.50 9.88 1.10
C PHE A 146 11.14 10.95 2.13
N GLU A 147 11.11 12.20 1.66
CA GLU A 147 10.82 13.36 2.50
C GLU A 147 9.44 13.28 3.15
N THR A 148 9.36 13.68 4.43
CA THR A 148 8.14 13.65 5.24
C THR A 148 7.57 15.05 5.46
N ILE A 149 6.26 15.13 5.81
CA ILE A 149 5.54 16.40 5.93
C ILE A 149 6.14 17.28 7.03
N GLU A 150 6.42 16.72 8.21
CA GLU A 150 6.95 17.48 9.33
C GLU A 150 8.26 16.89 9.84
N GLN A 151 9.35 17.59 9.56
CA GLN A 151 10.59 17.47 10.30
C GLN A 151 10.74 18.68 11.22
N SER A 152 10.99 18.44 12.50
CA SER A 152 11.39 19.49 13.41
C SER A 152 12.81 19.99 13.07
N SER A 153 13.16 21.21 13.52
CA SER A 153 14.49 21.81 13.30
C SER A 153 15.65 20.98 13.90
N ASN A 154 15.37 20.06 14.82
CA ASN A 154 16.32 19.11 15.40
C ASN A 154 16.31 17.73 14.70
N GLY A 155 15.59 17.56 13.59
CA GLY A 155 15.50 16.32 12.82
C GLY A 155 14.50 15.29 13.36
N GLU A 156 13.72 15.61 14.39
CA GLU A 156 12.63 14.73 14.84
C GLU A 156 11.49 14.72 13.82
N ILE A 157 11.04 13.54 13.46
CA ILE A 157 9.90 13.36 12.55
C ILE A 157 8.61 13.41 13.38
N LYS A 158 7.86 14.49 13.26
CA LYS A 158 6.55 14.66 13.92
C LYS A 158 5.44 13.95 13.14
N ASP A 159 5.42 14.12 11.81
CA ASP A 159 4.56 13.36 10.94
C ASP A 159 5.40 12.58 9.91
N SER A 160 5.27 11.27 9.93
CA SER A 160 6.05 10.36 9.06
C SER A 160 5.39 10.09 7.71
N HIS A 161 4.27 10.75 7.37
CA HIS A 161 3.72 10.70 6.03
C HIS A 161 4.60 11.48 5.06
N TRP A 162 4.57 11.10 3.80
CA TRP A 162 5.40 11.75 2.78
C TRP A 162 4.89 13.15 2.45
N SER A 163 5.83 14.09 2.31
CA SER A 163 5.55 15.41 1.76
C SER A 163 5.19 15.32 0.27
N PRO A 164 4.69 16.39 -0.36
CA PRO A 164 4.50 16.41 -1.82
C PRO A 164 5.75 16.00 -2.60
N LYS A 165 6.94 16.41 -2.12
CA LYS A 165 8.21 15.99 -2.69
C LYS A 165 8.46 14.50 -2.48
N GLY A 166 8.22 13.98 -1.26
CA GLY A 166 8.38 12.56 -0.93
C GLY A 166 7.47 11.67 -1.79
N HIS A 167 6.24 12.10 -2.04
CA HIS A 167 5.32 11.41 -2.94
C HIS A 167 5.84 11.38 -4.39
N ARG A 168 6.36 12.49 -4.90
CA ARG A 168 6.95 12.57 -6.24
C ARG A 168 8.18 11.67 -6.36
N ASP A 169 9.12 11.80 -5.42
CA ASP A 169 10.35 11.00 -5.42
C ASP A 169 10.04 9.48 -5.37
N PHE A 170 8.99 9.08 -4.64
CA PHE A 170 8.53 7.69 -4.62
C PHE A 170 7.92 7.26 -5.95
N ALA A 171 7.13 8.10 -6.59
CA ALA A 171 6.60 7.81 -7.93
C ALA A 171 7.72 7.63 -8.96
N ASP A 172 8.71 8.53 -8.97
CA ASP A 172 9.87 8.45 -9.86
C ASP A 172 10.69 7.18 -9.62
N TYR A 173 10.80 6.78 -8.34
CA TYR A 173 11.43 5.51 -7.98
C TYR A 173 10.66 4.30 -8.55
N ILE A 174 9.33 4.27 -8.44
CA ILE A 174 8.50 3.19 -8.98
C ILE A 174 8.60 3.13 -10.50
N ILE A 175 8.57 4.26 -11.18
CA ILE A 175 8.74 4.35 -12.63
C ILE A 175 10.05 3.67 -13.03
N LYS A 176 11.14 4.10 -12.44
CA LYS A 176 12.48 3.60 -12.76
C LYS A 176 12.67 2.11 -12.48
N GLU A 177 12.14 1.61 -11.36
CA GLU A 177 12.46 0.25 -10.89
C GLU A 177 11.46 -0.81 -11.39
N LEU A 178 10.24 -0.41 -11.76
CA LEU A 178 9.18 -1.35 -12.10
C LEU A 178 8.59 -1.16 -13.51
N LEU A 179 8.73 0.02 -14.11
CA LEU A 179 8.05 0.34 -15.36
C LEU A 179 9.03 0.56 -16.53
N ASP A 180 10.27 0.99 -16.26
CA ASP A 180 11.37 1.09 -17.22
C ASP A 180 12.17 -0.22 -17.28
#